data_3ac475c53ddc64b4c37fbf67ff21ea96
#
_entry.id   3ac475c53ddc64b4c37fbf67ff21ea96
#
_cell.length_a   1.000
_cell.length_b   1.000
_cell.length_c   1.000
_cell.angle_alpha   90.00
_cell.angle_beta   90.00
_cell.angle_gamma   90.00
#
_symmetry.space_group_name_H-M   'P 1'
#
loop_
_entity.id
_entity.type
_entity.pdbx_description
1 polymer ?
#
loop_
_entity_poly.entity_id
_entity_poly.type
_entity_poly.pdbx_seq_one_letter_code
_entity_poly.pdbx_strand_id
1 'polypeptide(L)'
;MDKLNLSHAGFKAYDIRGIVPDEVNEELAYRVGRAYADLYYPKTMCIGYDVRPSSQKICEAASRGLTDGGADVYNIGRCGTEMMYFGTFFYKMDGGFMIAASHNPSNYNGIKIVRQEGIPVSEDTGLKAVSYTHLTLPTT
;
A
#
# COMPACT_ATOMS: atom_id res chain seq x y z
N MET A 1 4.19 22.35 9.71
CA MET A 1 4.72 20.98 9.84
C MET A 1 5.66 20.69 8.69
N ASP A 2 6.77 20.12 9.01
CA ASP A 2 7.77 19.83 8.00
C ASP A 2 7.34 18.68 7.10
N LYS A 3 7.92 18.64 5.92
CA LYS A 3 7.80 17.47 5.07
C LYS A 3 8.33 16.24 5.82
N LEU A 4 7.71 15.12 5.60
CA LEU A 4 8.29 13.87 6.02
C LEU A 4 9.55 13.60 5.22
N ASN A 5 10.56 13.14 5.92
CA ASN A 5 11.82 12.77 5.29
C ASN A 5 11.74 11.32 4.82
N LEU A 6 10.85 11.08 3.88
CA LEU A 6 10.63 9.76 3.31
C LEU A 6 11.22 9.69 1.91
N SER A 7 11.88 8.57 1.64
CA SER A 7 12.50 8.34 0.35
C SER A 7 11.50 7.90 -0.70
N HIS A 8 11.66 8.38 -1.92
CA HIS A 8 10.93 7.87 -3.08
C HIS A 8 11.65 6.71 -3.76
N ALA A 9 12.81 6.30 -3.23
CA ALA A 9 13.62 5.26 -3.86
C ALA A 9 12.92 3.91 -3.99
N GLY A 10 11.97 3.62 -3.07
CA GLY A 10 11.21 2.39 -3.11
C GLY A 10 10.09 2.32 -4.14
N PHE A 11 9.75 3.45 -4.77
CA PHE A 11 8.64 3.49 -5.73
C PHE A 11 9.10 2.97 -7.09
N LYS A 12 8.52 1.87 -7.52
CA LYS A 12 8.80 1.22 -8.80
C LYS A 12 7.61 1.38 -9.73
N ALA A 13 7.75 0.93 -10.98
CA ALA A 13 6.69 1.07 -11.99
C ALA A 13 5.36 0.41 -11.57
N TYR A 14 5.42 -0.64 -10.77
CA TYR A 14 4.24 -1.43 -10.42
C TYR A 14 3.97 -1.55 -8.93
N ASP A 15 4.92 -1.18 -8.08
CA ASP A 15 4.77 -1.31 -6.64
C ASP A 15 5.74 -0.42 -5.89
N ILE A 16 5.61 -0.43 -4.57
CA ILE A 16 6.52 0.22 -3.64
C ILE A 16 7.35 -0.89 -3.02
N ARG A 17 8.67 -0.74 -3.01
CA ARG A 17 9.56 -1.77 -2.52
C ARG A 17 10.85 -1.16 -1.99
N GLY A 18 11.35 -1.68 -0.90
CA GLY A 18 12.59 -1.18 -0.34
C GLY A 18 13.01 -1.90 0.94
N ILE A 19 14.10 -1.44 1.51
CA ILE A 19 14.68 -2.00 2.72
C ILE A 19 13.90 -1.52 3.95
N VAL A 20 13.63 -2.43 4.86
CA VAL A 20 12.94 -2.13 6.13
C VAL A 20 14.02 -1.90 7.20
N PRO A 21 13.93 -0.85 8.03
CA PRO A 21 12.89 0.17 8.08
C PRO A 21 13.23 1.46 7.33
N ASP A 22 14.37 1.53 6.67
CA ASP A 22 14.88 2.79 6.13
C ASP A 22 14.03 3.32 4.97
N GLU A 23 13.59 2.44 4.07
CA GLU A 23 12.84 2.83 2.89
C GLU A 23 11.35 2.45 2.99
N VAL A 24 11.05 1.32 3.62
CA VAL A 24 9.69 0.85 3.84
C VAL A 24 9.47 0.65 5.34
N ASN A 25 8.45 1.30 5.86
CA ASN A 25 8.15 1.29 7.29
C ASN A 25 6.66 1.55 7.52
N GLU A 26 6.26 1.56 8.78
CA GLU A 26 4.87 1.77 9.15
C GLU A 26 4.39 3.17 8.76
N GLU A 27 5.22 4.19 8.89
CA GLU A 27 4.85 5.55 8.54
C GLU A 27 4.60 5.68 7.04
N LEU A 28 5.47 5.11 6.22
CA LEU A 28 5.26 5.08 4.77
C LEU A 28 3.96 4.37 4.43
N ALA A 29 3.72 3.22 5.06
CA ALA A 29 2.53 2.42 4.81
C ALA A 29 1.25 3.19 5.16
N TYR A 30 1.23 3.86 6.30
CA TYR A 30 0.10 4.71 6.68
C TYR A 30 -0.16 5.77 5.63
N ARG A 31 0.89 6.45 5.18
CA ARG A 31 0.75 7.53 4.22
C ARG A 31 0.31 7.04 2.84
N VAL A 32 0.77 5.87 2.45
CA VAL A 32 0.32 5.26 1.18
C VAL A 32 -1.17 4.93 1.27
N GLY A 33 -1.61 4.34 2.36
CA GLY A 33 -3.02 4.05 2.57
C GLY A 33 -3.87 5.31 2.57
N ARG A 34 -3.43 6.34 3.29
CA ARG A 34 -4.16 7.61 3.33
C ARG A 34 -4.19 8.30 1.98
N ALA A 35 -3.08 8.30 1.24
CA ALA A 35 -3.00 8.88 -0.09
C ALA A 35 -3.94 8.19 -1.07
N TYR A 36 -3.96 6.87 -1.03
CA TYR A 36 -4.87 6.09 -1.87
C TYR A 36 -6.32 6.47 -1.58
N ALA A 37 -6.68 6.54 -0.30
CA ALA A 37 -8.03 6.89 0.10
C ALA A 37 -8.41 8.31 -0.37
N ASP A 38 -7.49 9.25 -0.26
CA ASP A 38 -7.75 10.64 -0.66
C ASP A 38 -7.81 10.82 -2.18
N LEU A 39 -7.14 9.98 -2.94
CA LEU A 39 -7.12 10.08 -4.40
C LEU A 39 -8.28 9.34 -5.07
N TYR A 40 -8.66 8.19 -4.54
CA TYR A 40 -9.62 7.31 -5.21
C TYR A 40 -10.95 7.17 -4.47
N TYR A 41 -11.06 7.66 -3.25
CA TYR A 41 -12.28 7.60 -2.44
C TYR A 41 -12.89 6.20 -2.36
N PRO A 42 -12.10 5.17 -2.04
CA PRO A 42 -12.63 3.81 -2.00
C PRO A 42 -13.61 3.64 -0.84
N LYS A 43 -14.64 2.83 -1.05
CA LYS A 43 -15.54 2.41 0.03
C LYS A 43 -15.05 1.15 0.70
N THR A 44 -14.53 0.21 -0.11
CA THR A 44 -14.07 -1.09 0.38
C THR A 44 -12.70 -1.41 -0.18
N MET A 45 -11.83 -1.92 0.67
CA MET A 45 -10.46 -2.28 0.29
C MET A 45 -10.12 -3.66 0.83
N CYS A 46 -9.46 -4.46 -0.01
CA CYS A 46 -8.91 -5.74 0.39
C CYS A 46 -7.44 -5.56 0.73
N ILE A 47 -6.97 -6.13 1.82
CA ILE A 47 -5.55 -6.07 2.16
C ILE A 47 -5.07 -7.43 2.67
N GLY A 48 -3.89 -7.84 2.20
CA GLY A 48 -3.24 -9.06 2.64
C GLY A 48 -1.74 -8.85 2.81
N TYR A 49 -1.06 -9.82 3.40
CA TYR A 49 0.38 -9.70 3.64
C TYR A 49 1.05 -11.07 3.58
N ASP A 50 2.35 -11.06 3.26
CA ASP A 50 3.13 -12.28 3.15
C ASP A 50 3.75 -12.69 4.50
N VAL A 51 4.63 -13.69 4.47
CA VAL A 51 5.21 -14.29 5.68
C VAL A 51 6.37 -13.49 6.30
N ARG A 52 6.75 -12.37 5.71
CA ARG A 52 7.90 -11.60 6.22
C ARG A 52 7.61 -11.05 7.61
N PRO A 53 8.63 -10.99 8.49
CA PRO A 53 8.41 -10.52 9.87
C PRO A 53 7.80 -9.12 9.97
N SER A 54 8.14 -8.22 9.04
CA SER A 54 7.65 -6.84 9.06
C SER A 54 6.25 -6.69 8.44
N SER A 55 5.75 -7.70 7.72
CA SER A 55 4.58 -7.53 6.88
C SER A 55 3.31 -7.22 7.66
N GLN A 56 3.09 -7.86 8.80
CA GLN A 56 1.86 -7.64 9.57
C GLN A 56 1.75 -6.21 10.08
N LYS A 57 2.84 -5.64 10.61
CA LYS A 57 2.82 -4.27 11.13
C LYS A 57 2.65 -3.25 10.01
N ILE A 58 3.27 -3.49 8.88
CA ILE A 58 3.12 -2.64 7.69
C ILE A 58 1.67 -2.71 7.19
N CYS A 59 1.09 -3.91 7.16
CA CYS A 59 -0.31 -4.11 6.78
C CYS A 59 -1.24 -3.33 7.72
N GLU A 60 -1.02 -3.40 9.02
CA GLU A 60 -1.83 -2.68 10.00
C GLU A 60 -1.74 -1.17 9.79
N ALA A 61 -0.56 -0.66 9.54
CA ALA A 61 -0.36 0.78 9.31
C ALA A 61 -1.05 1.24 8.02
N ALA A 62 -0.92 0.49 6.94
CA ALA A 62 -1.61 0.79 5.68
C ALA A 62 -3.13 0.77 5.88
N SER A 63 -3.62 -0.22 6.62
CA SER A 63 -5.05 -0.32 6.95
C SER A 63 -5.54 0.89 7.71
N ARG A 64 -4.78 1.39 8.67
CA ARG A 64 -5.15 2.61 9.42
C ARG A 64 -5.23 3.81 8.49
N GLY A 65 -4.29 3.94 7.56
CA GLY A 65 -4.33 5.03 6.57
C GLY A 65 -5.57 5.00 5.72
N LEU A 66 -5.93 3.82 5.23
CA LEU A 66 -7.15 3.63 4.45
C LEU A 66 -8.41 3.92 5.29
N THR A 67 -8.46 3.42 6.51
CA THR A 67 -9.60 3.61 7.39
C THR A 67 -9.77 5.08 7.78
N ASP A 68 -8.68 5.74 8.11
CA ASP A 68 -8.72 7.17 8.43
C ASP A 68 -9.16 8.01 7.24
N GLY A 69 -8.93 7.52 6.03
CA GLY A 69 -9.40 8.15 4.80
C GLY A 69 -10.82 7.78 4.40
N GLY A 70 -11.51 6.97 5.21
CA GLY A 70 -12.93 6.67 5.02
C GLY A 70 -13.26 5.30 4.42
N ALA A 71 -12.27 4.44 4.21
CA ALA A 71 -12.51 3.12 3.63
C ALA A 71 -12.81 2.07 4.68
N ASP A 72 -13.62 1.08 4.31
CA ASP A 72 -13.77 -0.15 5.08
C ASP A 72 -12.71 -1.14 4.58
N VAL A 73 -11.88 -1.62 5.48
CA VAL A 73 -10.76 -2.49 5.13
C VAL A 73 -11.07 -3.93 5.53
N TYR A 74 -10.93 -4.83 4.56
CA TYR A 74 -11.11 -6.26 4.76
C TYR A 74 -9.74 -6.93 4.71
N ASN A 75 -9.22 -7.24 5.89
CA ASN A 75 -7.91 -7.87 6.03
C ASN A 75 -8.06 -9.37 5.86
N ILE A 76 -7.52 -9.89 4.76
CA ILE A 76 -7.59 -11.33 4.46
C ILE A 76 -6.44 -12.11 5.08
N GLY A 77 -5.55 -11.44 5.82
CA GLY A 77 -4.50 -12.09 6.57
C GLY A 77 -3.29 -12.47 5.74
N ARG A 78 -2.55 -13.44 6.23
CA ARG A 78 -1.35 -13.92 5.57
C ARG A 78 -1.72 -14.78 4.37
N CYS A 79 -1.27 -14.37 3.18
CA CYS A 79 -1.69 -15.02 1.94
C CYS A 79 -0.70 -14.74 0.82
N GLY A 80 -0.96 -15.29 -0.35
CA GLY A 80 -0.23 -14.93 -1.57
C GLY A 80 -0.89 -13.75 -2.27
N THR A 81 -0.15 -13.12 -3.17
CA THR A 81 -0.62 -11.93 -3.91
C THR A 81 -1.89 -12.23 -4.71
N GLU A 82 -2.00 -13.42 -5.29
CA GLU A 82 -3.16 -13.81 -6.08
C GLU A 82 -4.45 -13.86 -5.24
N MET A 83 -4.35 -14.10 -3.95
CA MET A 83 -5.51 -14.08 -3.06
C MET A 83 -6.04 -12.65 -2.89
N MET A 84 -5.15 -11.67 -2.84
CA MET A 84 -5.55 -10.27 -2.77
C MET A 84 -6.21 -9.84 -4.08
N TYR A 85 -5.65 -10.23 -5.21
CA TYR A 85 -6.26 -9.95 -6.51
C TYR A 85 -7.65 -10.58 -6.61
N PHE A 86 -7.76 -11.86 -6.22
CA PHE A 86 -9.02 -12.57 -6.25
C PHE A 86 -10.06 -11.88 -5.35
N GLY A 87 -9.68 -11.53 -4.13
CA GLY A 87 -10.59 -10.86 -3.20
C GLY A 87 -11.09 -9.52 -3.72
N THR A 88 -10.18 -8.73 -4.29
CA THR A 88 -10.52 -7.43 -4.87
C THR A 88 -11.51 -7.59 -6.02
N PHE A 89 -11.22 -8.50 -6.92
CA PHE A 89 -12.06 -8.72 -8.11
C PHE A 89 -13.39 -9.37 -7.76
N PHE A 90 -13.33 -10.50 -7.05
CA PHE A 90 -14.52 -11.34 -6.81
C PHE A 90 -15.56 -10.63 -5.96
N TYR A 91 -15.12 -9.91 -4.94
CA TYR A 91 -16.04 -9.19 -4.05
C TYR A 91 -16.29 -7.76 -4.51
N LYS A 92 -15.82 -7.40 -5.68
CA LYS A 92 -16.04 -6.08 -6.29
C LYS A 92 -15.61 -4.94 -5.36
N MET A 93 -14.45 -5.11 -4.74
CA MET A 93 -13.89 -4.07 -3.88
C MET A 93 -13.27 -2.96 -4.71
N ASP A 94 -13.13 -1.79 -4.11
CA ASP A 94 -12.63 -0.61 -4.81
C ASP A 94 -11.10 -0.60 -4.95
N GLY A 95 -10.45 -1.58 -4.38
CA GLY A 95 -9.02 -1.75 -4.54
C GLY A 95 -8.47 -2.77 -3.58
N GLY A 96 -7.17 -2.99 -3.66
CA GLY A 96 -6.48 -3.92 -2.78
C GLY A 96 -5.01 -3.59 -2.61
N PHE A 97 -4.47 -3.93 -1.46
CA PHE A 97 -3.06 -3.81 -1.14
C PHE A 97 -2.51 -5.17 -0.77
N MET A 98 -1.31 -5.47 -1.24
CA MET A 98 -0.57 -6.64 -0.81
C MET A 98 0.77 -6.22 -0.24
N ILE A 99 1.02 -6.58 0.99
CA ILE A 99 2.29 -6.28 1.65
C ILE A 99 3.24 -7.45 1.38
N ALA A 100 4.14 -7.24 0.45
CA ALA A 100 5.04 -8.31 0.00
C ALA A 100 6.22 -7.71 -0.78
N ALA A 101 7.31 -8.42 -0.82
CA ALA A 101 8.48 -8.00 -1.59
C ALA A 101 8.95 -9.08 -2.55
N SER A 102 8.11 -10.05 -2.86
CA SER A 102 8.37 -11.08 -3.87
C SER A 102 9.68 -11.84 -3.60
N HIS A 103 10.64 -11.78 -4.50
CA HIS A 103 11.90 -12.50 -4.40
C HIS A 103 13.03 -11.71 -3.72
N ASN A 104 12.74 -10.52 -3.20
CA ASN A 104 13.75 -9.73 -2.53
C ASN A 104 14.19 -10.37 -1.20
N PRO A 105 15.40 -10.05 -0.70
CA PRO A 105 15.86 -10.56 0.59
C PRO A 105 14.89 -10.25 1.73
N SER A 106 15.04 -10.96 2.85
CA SER A 106 14.11 -10.88 3.97
C SER A 106 14.04 -9.50 4.64
N ASN A 107 15.07 -8.67 4.48
CA ASN A 107 15.09 -7.31 4.99
C ASN A 107 14.37 -6.30 4.09
N TYR A 108 13.79 -6.76 2.97
CA TYR A 108 12.96 -5.94 2.10
C TYR A 108 11.49 -6.15 2.43
N ASN A 109 10.69 -5.17 2.08
CA ASN A 109 9.24 -5.33 2.02
C ASN A 109 8.68 -4.35 0.99
N GLY A 110 7.38 -4.39 0.78
CA GLY A 110 6.77 -3.53 -0.21
C GLY A 110 5.26 -3.58 -0.18
N ILE A 111 4.65 -2.76 -1.03
CA ILE A 111 3.20 -2.66 -1.15
C ILE A 111 2.86 -2.72 -2.63
N LYS A 112 2.08 -3.72 -3.02
CA LYS A 112 1.48 -3.79 -4.36
C LYS A 112 0.07 -3.24 -4.26
N ILE A 113 -0.29 -2.35 -5.17
CA ILE A 113 -1.54 -1.62 -5.12
C ILE A 113 -2.34 -1.91 -6.39
N VAL A 114 -3.60 -2.27 -6.22
CA VAL A 114 -4.52 -2.43 -7.35
C VAL A 114 -5.77 -1.61 -7.08
N ARG A 115 -6.40 -1.22 -8.17
CA ARG A 115 -7.69 -0.52 -8.16
C ARG A 115 -8.80 -1.54 -8.38
N GLN A 116 -10.02 -1.05 -8.65
CA GLN A 116 -11.16 -1.89 -8.98
C GLN A 116 -10.80 -2.93 -10.04
N GLU A 117 -11.38 -4.11 -9.95
CA GLU A 117 -11.18 -5.21 -10.88
C GLU A 117 -9.74 -5.74 -10.91
N GLY A 118 -8.93 -5.40 -9.88
CA GLY A 118 -7.56 -5.87 -9.82
C GLY A 118 -6.61 -5.17 -10.77
N ILE A 119 -6.97 -4.00 -11.29
CA ILE A 119 -6.11 -3.22 -12.19
C ILE A 119 -4.94 -2.65 -11.38
N PRO A 120 -3.68 -2.97 -11.73
CA PRO A 120 -2.54 -2.48 -10.98
C PRO A 120 -2.45 -0.95 -11.00
N VAL A 121 -2.09 -0.37 -9.86
CA VAL A 121 -1.71 1.04 -9.79
C VAL A 121 -0.22 1.10 -10.06
N SER A 122 0.14 1.61 -11.21
CA SER A 122 1.52 1.76 -11.63
C SER A 122 1.88 3.24 -11.70
N GLU A 123 3.13 3.52 -12.08
CA GLU A 123 3.58 4.89 -12.29
C GLU A 123 2.64 5.64 -13.25
N ASP A 124 2.22 4.98 -14.32
CA ASP A 124 1.36 5.57 -15.34
C ASP A 124 -0.10 5.67 -14.92
N THR A 125 -0.54 4.88 -13.95
CA THR A 125 -1.95 4.79 -13.56
C THR A 125 -2.23 5.33 -12.16
N GLY A 126 -1.29 6.03 -11.54
CA GLY A 126 -1.54 6.71 -10.29
C GLY A 126 -0.51 6.53 -9.18
N LEU A 127 0.43 5.58 -9.29
CA LEU A 127 1.40 5.38 -8.23
C LEU A 127 2.24 6.62 -7.97
N LYS A 128 2.61 7.32 -9.03
CA LYS A 128 3.36 8.57 -8.93
C LYS A 128 2.56 9.63 -8.20
N ALA A 129 1.25 9.73 -8.48
CA ALA A 129 0.37 10.66 -7.78
C ALA A 129 0.27 10.33 -6.29
N VAL A 130 0.19 9.05 -5.93
CA VAL A 130 0.23 8.61 -4.53
C VAL A 130 1.52 9.09 -3.87
N SER A 131 2.65 8.87 -4.53
CA SER A 131 3.96 9.27 -4.03
C SER A 131 4.01 10.77 -3.77
N TYR A 132 3.57 11.59 -4.71
CA TYR A 132 3.70 13.05 -4.58
C TYR A 132 2.61 13.68 -3.73
N THR A 133 1.44 13.07 -3.60
CA THR A 133 0.33 13.68 -2.86
C THR A 133 0.57 13.71 -1.35
N HIS A 134 1.12 12.67 -0.77
CA HIS A 134 1.29 12.57 0.68
C HIS A 134 2.73 12.43 1.16
N LEU A 135 3.64 11.97 0.29
CA LEU A 135 5.01 11.70 0.73
C LEU A 135 5.93 12.88 0.58
N THR A 136 5.61 13.85 -0.29
CA THR A 136 6.46 15.03 -0.52
C THR A 136 5.90 16.31 0.03
N LEU A 137 4.58 16.39 0.26
CA LEU A 137 3.95 17.60 0.77
C LEU A 137 4.06 17.67 2.29
N PRO A 138 4.15 18.89 2.86
CA PRO A 138 4.07 19.03 4.32
C PRO A 138 2.76 18.48 4.81
N THR A 139 2.80 17.83 5.98
CA THR A 139 1.59 17.36 6.64
C THR A 139 1.20 18.36 7.71
N THR A 140 -0.02 18.76 7.70
CA THR A 140 -0.54 19.71 8.67
C THR A 140 -1.69 19.11 9.44
#